data_69c24bff241ad04636c3523b941e4311
#
_entry.id   69c24bff241ad04636c3523b941e4311
#
_cell.length_a   1.000
_cell.length_b   1.000
_cell.length_c   1.000
_cell.angle_alpha   90.00
_cell.angle_beta   90.00
_cell.angle_gamma   90.00
#
_symmetry.space_group_name_H-M   'P 1'
#
loop_
_entity.id
_entity.type
_entity.pdbx_description
1 polymer ?
#
loop_
_entity_poly.entity_id
_entity_poly.type
_entity_poly.pdbx_seq_one_letter_code
_entity_poly.pdbx_strand_id
1 'polypeptide(L)'
;MSQKNLDILTKIKTGELSPEDALIKLRTLPYEDLGYVKLDHHRQIRQGIAEVVYGQGKTAEQIAGICEALMKKGQELILITRISQDVADIVKKTVPLNYHEMARIGIVGEMPKPDGIGKIVVATGGTSDMPVAEEAALTAEALGNEVIRLYDVGVAGLHRLLSKLDIVMDAQVIVAVAGMEGALPSVLGGLADCPVIAVPTSIGYGANFGGLSAILTMLNSCASGVTVQNIDNGFGGGYLASMINHQRGYRR
;
A
#
# COMPACT_ATOMS: atom_id res chain seq x y z
N MET A 1 26.99 -5.65 -2.67
CA MET A 1 27.34 -4.31 -2.10
C MET A 1 27.95 -3.46 -3.19
N SER A 2 27.49 -2.23 -3.40
CA SER A 2 28.12 -1.35 -4.40
C SER A 2 29.50 -0.88 -3.92
N GLN A 3 30.43 -0.64 -4.83
CA GLN A 3 31.77 -0.12 -4.52
C GLN A 3 31.68 1.18 -3.69
N LYS A 4 30.67 2.01 -3.94
CA LYS A 4 30.41 3.25 -3.18
C LYS A 4 30.04 3.00 -1.71
N ASN A 5 29.30 1.93 -1.41
CA ASN A 5 28.99 1.57 -0.03
C ASN A 5 30.24 1.08 0.72
N LEU A 6 31.11 0.34 0.03
CA LEU A 6 32.38 -0.11 0.59
C LEU A 6 33.30 1.08 0.91
N ASP A 7 33.35 2.10 0.04
CA ASP A 7 34.09 3.35 0.27
C ASP A 7 33.59 4.10 1.52
N ILE A 8 32.26 4.22 1.70
CA ILE A 8 31.69 4.84 2.90
C ILE A 8 32.07 4.07 4.17
N LEU A 9 31.95 2.73 4.15
CA LEU A 9 32.32 1.90 5.29
C LEU A 9 33.83 2.01 5.60
N THR A 10 34.66 2.11 4.58
CA THR A 10 36.09 2.32 4.73
C THR A 10 36.39 3.68 5.39
N LYS A 11 35.71 4.75 4.96
CA LYS A 11 35.86 6.09 5.55
C LYS A 11 35.40 6.16 7.01
N ILE A 12 34.37 5.38 7.39
CA ILE A 12 34.00 5.24 8.81
C ILE A 12 35.15 4.59 9.58
N LYS A 13 35.71 3.49 9.05
CA LYS A 13 36.80 2.75 9.70
C LYS A 13 38.06 3.58 9.84
N THR A 14 38.36 4.47 8.88
CA THR A 14 39.54 5.36 8.92
C THR A 14 39.31 6.64 9.76
N GLY A 15 38.09 6.87 10.26
CA GLY A 15 37.74 8.08 10.99
C GLY A 15 37.53 9.32 10.11
N GLU A 16 37.54 9.17 8.78
CA GLU A 16 37.31 10.27 7.83
C GLU A 16 35.82 10.66 7.72
N LEU A 17 34.93 9.81 8.21
CA LEU A 17 33.48 10.02 8.15
C LEU A 17 32.82 9.56 9.44
N SER A 18 31.98 10.42 10.06
CA SER A 18 31.20 10.03 11.23
C SER A 18 30.14 8.99 10.87
N PRO A 19 29.72 8.10 11.80
CA PRO A 19 28.60 7.18 11.56
C PRO A 19 27.32 7.92 11.16
N GLU A 20 27.04 9.09 11.73
CA GLU A 20 25.88 9.93 11.46
C GLU A 20 25.91 10.47 10.02
N ASP A 21 27.05 11.05 9.60
CA ASP A 21 27.23 11.53 8.23
C ASP A 21 27.22 10.40 7.20
N ALA A 22 27.75 9.24 7.58
CA ALA A 22 27.69 8.03 6.74
C ALA A 22 26.25 7.57 6.52
N LEU A 23 25.42 7.59 7.58
CA LEU A 23 24.00 7.26 7.48
C LEU A 23 23.26 8.22 6.54
N ILE A 24 23.56 9.53 6.63
CA ILE A 24 23.01 10.54 5.72
C ILE A 24 23.42 10.22 4.27
N LYS A 25 24.71 9.96 4.02
CA LYS A 25 25.21 9.62 2.69
C LYS A 25 24.61 8.33 2.16
N LEU A 26 24.48 7.29 2.99
CA LEU A 26 23.81 6.04 2.60
C LEU A 26 22.34 6.26 2.25
N ARG A 27 21.66 7.19 2.93
CA ARG A 27 20.26 7.55 2.62
C ARG A 27 20.09 8.33 1.32
N THR A 28 21.12 8.96 0.81
CA THR A 28 21.08 9.82 -0.39
C THR A 28 21.76 9.22 -1.61
N LEU A 29 22.28 7.98 -1.53
CA LEU A 29 23.00 7.31 -2.62
C LEU A 29 22.08 6.72 -3.72
N PRO A 30 22.65 6.41 -4.90
CA PRO A 30 22.01 6.67 -6.18
C PRO A 30 20.97 5.64 -6.61
N TYR A 31 20.10 6.11 -7.50
CA TYR A 31 19.22 5.35 -8.35
C TYR A 31 20.02 4.66 -9.47
N GLU A 32 19.50 3.57 -10.02
CA GLU A 32 19.94 2.97 -11.28
C GLU A 32 19.14 3.55 -12.43
N ASP A 33 19.84 4.11 -13.43
CA ASP A 33 19.19 4.68 -14.62
C ASP A 33 19.16 3.64 -15.73
N LEU A 34 17.97 3.15 -16.09
CA LEU A 34 17.74 2.25 -17.20
C LEU A 34 17.40 3.00 -18.49
N GLY A 35 17.57 4.33 -18.54
CA GLY A 35 17.23 5.20 -19.66
C GLY A 35 15.76 5.61 -19.70
N TYR A 36 14.83 4.74 -19.40
CA TYR A 36 13.38 5.01 -19.33
C TYR A 36 12.82 5.05 -17.91
N VAL A 37 13.61 4.63 -16.91
CA VAL A 37 13.23 4.68 -15.49
C VAL A 37 14.46 4.80 -14.60
N LYS A 38 14.30 5.46 -13.47
CA LYS A 38 15.32 5.57 -12.40
C LYS A 38 14.85 4.77 -11.20
N LEU A 39 15.50 3.62 -10.94
CA LEU A 39 15.13 2.72 -9.86
C LEU A 39 15.78 3.14 -8.55
N ASP A 40 14.98 3.33 -7.51
CA ASP A 40 15.42 3.74 -6.17
C ASP A 40 15.74 2.51 -5.31
N HIS A 41 16.95 1.98 -5.45
CA HIS A 41 17.41 0.83 -4.66
C HIS A 41 17.61 1.13 -3.16
N HIS A 42 17.50 2.40 -2.74
CA HIS A 42 17.68 2.81 -1.35
C HIS A 42 16.36 3.06 -0.61
N ARG A 43 15.23 2.89 -1.29
CA ARG A 43 13.91 3.12 -0.70
C ARG A 43 13.68 2.25 0.55
N GLN A 44 14.10 0.98 0.50
CA GLN A 44 14.01 0.08 1.65
C GLN A 44 14.81 0.57 2.86
N ILE A 45 16.02 1.13 2.64
CA ILE A 45 16.85 1.69 3.72
C ILE A 45 16.26 2.97 4.29
N ARG A 46 15.63 3.82 3.44
CA ARG A 46 15.04 5.10 3.86
C ARG A 46 13.67 4.96 4.49
N GLN A 47 12.82 4.10 3.91
CA GLN A 47 11.40 4.01 4.21
C GLN A 47 10.98 2.66 4.81
N GLY A 48 11.92 1.71 4.93
CA GLY A 48 11.62 0.34 5.39
C GLY A 48 10.91 -0.54 4.37
N ILE A 49 10.55 0.00 3.22
CA ILE A 49 9.76 -0.67 2.18
C ILE A 49 10.50 -0.60 0.86
N ALA A 50 10.60 -1.75 0.17
CA ALA A 50 11.24 -1.87 -1.13
C ALA A 50 10.51 -1.06 -2.23
N GLU A 51 11.15 -0.88 -3.38
CA GLU A 51 10.56 -0.20 -4.53
C GLU A 51 9.30 -0.92 -5.00
N VAL A 52 8.26 -0.14 -5.28
CA VAL A 52 6.97 -0.60 -5.82
C VAL A 52 6.82 -0.06 -7.23
N VAL A 53 6.45 -0.92 -8.17
CA VAL A 53 6.30 -0.57 -9.58
C VAL A 53 4.87 -0.07 -9.84
N TYR A 54 4.72 1.21 -10.14
CA TYR A 54 3.45 1.75 -10.65
C TYR A 54 3.31 1.37 -12.12
N GLY A 55 2.44 0.43 -12.43
CA GLY A 55 2.34 -0.18 -13.77
C GLY A 55 1.51 0.62 -14.76
N GLN A 56 0.57 1.45 -14.30
CA GLN A 56 -0.30 2.21 -15.19
C GLN A 56 0.52 3.16 -16.09
N GLY A 57 0.29 3.06 -17.40
CA GLY A 57 1.00 3.85 -18.40
C GLY A 57 2.38 3.33 -18.81
N LYS A 58 2.85 2.22 -18.20
CA LYS A 58 4.07 1.52 -18.65
C LYS A 58 3.73 0.40 -19.63
N THR A 59 4.66 0.12 -20.57
CA THR A 59 4.55 -1.08 -21.40
C THR A 59 4.94 -2.34 -20.65
N ALA A 60 4.53 -3.49 -21.14
CA ALA A 60 4.87 -4.78 -20.52
C ALA A 60 6.39 -5.01 -20.49
N GLU A 61 7.12 -4.60 -21.56
CA GLU A 61 8.57 -4.69 -21.65
C GLU A 61 9.27 -3.80 -20.61
N GLN A 62 8.74 -2.59 -20.37
CA GLN A 62 9.26 -1.70 -19.34
C GLN A 62 9.09 -2.32 -17.95
N ILE A 63 7.91 -2.89 -17.66
CA ILE A 63 7.63 -3.54 -16.38
C ILE A 63 8.55 -4.76 -16.18
N ALA A 64 8.68 -5.61 -17.20
CA ALA A 64 9.54 -6.79 -17.14
C ALA A 64 11.01 -6.39 -16.90
N GLY A 65 11.54 -5.41 -17.63
CA GLY A 65 12.90 -4.90 -17.44
C GLY A 65 13.15 -4.31 -16.05
N ILE A 66 12.16 -3.59 -15.48
CA ILE A 66 12.20 -3.10 -14.09
C ILE A 66 12.30 -4.27 -13.12
N CYS A 67 11.43 -5.27 -13.26
CA CYS A 67 11.41 -6.44 -12.38
C CYS A 67 12.74 -7.21 -12.44
N GLU A 68 13.28 -7.45 -13.64
CA GLU A 68 14.59 -8.10 -13.80
C GLU A 68 15.73 -7.32 -13.12
N ALA A 69 15.73 -5.99 -13.25
CA ALA A 69 16.74 -5.14 -12.61
C ALA A 69 16.63 -5.21 -11.08
N LEU A 70 15.41 -5.14 -10.52
CA LEU A 70 15.17 -5.27 -9.08
C LEU A 70 15.57 -6.65 -8.56
N MET A 71 15.21 -7.73 -9.25
CA MET A 71 15.60 -9.11 -8.89
C MET A 71 17.13 -9.29 -8.92
N LYS A 72 17.83 -8.75 -9.93
CA LYS A 72 19.30 -8.78 -10.01
C LYS A 72 20.00 -8.08 -8.83
N LYS A 73 19.30 -7.13 -8.19
CA LYS A 73 19.79 -6.42 -6.98
C LYS A 73 19.38 -7.10 -5.68
N GLY A 74 18.71 -8.25 -5.74
CA GLY A 74 18.32 -9.03 -4.59
C GLY A 74 17.02 -8.57 -3.93
N GLN A 75 16.16 -7.83 -4.65
CA GLN A 75 14.81 -7.57 -4.14
C GLN A 75 13.98 -8.85 -4.25
N GLU A 76 13.59 -9.42 -3.11
CA GLU A 76 12.90 -10.70 -3.01
C GLU A 76 11.42 -10.62 -3.33
N LEU A 77 10.79 -9.48 -3.02
CA LEU A 77 9.39 -9.20 -3.32
C LEU A 77 9.26 -7.93 -4.15
N ILE A 78 8.55 -8.01 -5.28
CA ILE A 78 8.23 -6.86 -6.12
C ILE A 78 6.72 -6.77 -6.27
N LEU A 79 6.17 -5.64 -5.84
CA LEU A 79 4.76 -5.31 -6.01
C LEU A 79 4.61 -4.40 -7.25
N ILE A 80 3.70 -4.79 -8.15
CA ILE A 80 3.38 -4.05 -9.37
C ILE A 80 1.91 -3.70 -9.31
N THR A 81 1.57 -2.42 -9.26
CA THR A 81 0.19 -1.96 -9.11
C THR A 81 -0.39 -1.52 -10.45
N ARG A 82 -1.73 -1.63 -10.60
CA ARG A 82 -2.51 -1.09 -11.71
C ARG A 82 -2.08 -1.58 -13.09
N ILE A 83 -1.85 -2.87 -13.23
CA ILE A 83 -1.64 -3.52 -14.53
C ILE A 83 -2.92 -4.23 -14.99
N SER A 84 -3.11 -4.34 -16.31
CA SER A 84 -4.19 -5.14 -16.91
C SER A 84 -3.76 -6.60 -17.05
N GLN A 85 -4.75 -7.49 -17.28
CA GLN A 85 -4.50 -8.90 -17.55
C GLN A 85 -3.56 -9.09 -18.75
N ASP A 86 -3.81 -8.36 -19.85
CA ASP A 86 -2.98 -8.46 -21.07
C ASP A 86 -1.50 -8.12 -20.79
N VAL A 87 -1.25 -7.06 -20.00
CA VAL A 87 0.09 -6.68 -19.59
C VAL A 87 0.71 -7.75 -18.68
N ALA A 88 -0.06 -8.28 -17.73
CA ALA A 88 0.39 -9.33 -16.84
C ALA A 88 0.77 -10.61 -17.61
N ASP A 89 0.00 -11.00 -18.63
CA ASP A 89 0.26 -12.19 -19.45
C ASP A 89 1.54 -12.07 -20.29
N ILE A 90 1.90 -10.86 -20.71
CA ILE A 90 3.17 -10.60 -21.39
C ILE A 90 4.32 -10.64 -20.37
N VAL A 91 4.19 -9.96 -19.23
CA VAL A 91 5.22 -9.90 -18.19
C VAL A 91 5.52 -11.29 -17.62
N LYS A 92 4.52 -12.16 -17.46
CA LYS A 92 4.67 -13.56 -17.02
C LYS A 92 5.61 -14.40 -17.90
N LYS A 93 5.81 -14.02 -19.15
CA LYS A 93 6.74 -14.73 -20.06
C LYS A 93 8.21 -14.49 -19.69
N THR A 94 8.49 -13.42 -18.94
CA THR A 94 9.85 -12.99 -18.62
C THR A 94 10.17 -13.16 -17.13
N VAL A 95 9.21 -12.89 -16.24
CA VAL A 95 9.39 -12.98 -14.78
C VAL A 95 8.30 -13.84 -14.13
N PRO A 96 8.57 -14.49 -12.98
CA PRO A 96 7.61 -15.34 -12.27
C PRO A 96 6.53 -14.48 -11.57
N LEU A 97 5.62 -13.90 -12.36
CA LEU A 97 4.57 -13.02 -11.88
C LEU A 97 3.33 -13.80 -11.42
N ASN A 98 2.88 -13.60 -10.19
CA ASN A 98 1.55 -13.94 -9.73
C ASN A 98 0.63 -12.73 -9.90
N TYR A 99 -0.46 -12.86 -10.67
CA TYR A 99 -1.37 -11.75 -10.97
C TYR A 99 -2.71 -11.92 -10.28
N HIS A 100 -3.14 -10.88 -9.60
CA HIS A 100 -4.40 -10.76 -8.89
C HIS A 100 -5.33 -9.81 -9.67
N GLU A 101 -6.21 -10.40 -10.47
CA GLU A 101 -7.02 -9.68 -11.45
C GLU A 101 -7.89 -8.60 -10.80
N MET A 102 -8.62 -8.92 -9.71
CA MET A 102 -9.53 -7.98 -9.04
C MET A 102 -8.79 -6.74 -8.53
N ALA A 103 -7.61 -6.89 -7.94
CA ALA A 103 -6.78 -5.81 -7.44
C ALA A 103 -5.94 -5.14 -8.53
N ARG A 104 -5.82 -5.76 -9.71
CA ARG A 104 -4.91 -5.37 -10.79
C ARG A 104 -3.46 -5.29 -10.32
N ILE A 105 -3.06 -6.19 -9.42
CA ILE A 105 -1.73 -6.27 -8.83
C ILE A 105 -0.99 -7.49 -9.37
N GLY A 106 0.27 -7.28 -9.74
CA GLY A 106 1.25 -8.32 -9.97
C GLY A 106 2.23 -8.43 -8.81
N ILE A 107 2.55 -9.65 -8.41
CA ILE A 107 3.52 -9.94 -7.35
C ILE A 107 4.58 -10.87 -7.91
N VAL A 108 5.85 -10.49 -7.77
CA VAL A 108 7.00 -11.34 -8.05
C VAL A 108 7.69 -11.66 -6.72
N GLY A 109 7.91 -12.93 -6.44
CA GLY A 109 8.44 -13.40 -5.16
C GLY A 109 7.38 -13.91 -4.19
N GLU A 110 7.79 -14.25 -2.97
CA GLU A 110 6.91 -14.80 -1.93
C GLU A 110 6.41 -13.70 -0.99
N MET A 111 5.16 -13.83 -0.58
CA MET A 111 4.57 -12.92 0.42
C MET A 111 5.26 -13.11 1.77
N PRO A 112 5.63 -12.04 2.47
CA PRO A 112 6.26 -12.13 3.78
C PRO A 112 5.29 -12.68 4.82
N LYS A 113 5.83 -13.28 5.88
CA LYS A 113 5.02 -13.59 7.05
C LYS A 113 4.64 -12.30 7.76
N PRO A 114 3.41 -12.21 8.32
CA PRO A 114 2.99 -11.04 9.07
C PRO A 114 3.92 -10.78 10.28
N ASP A 115 4.38 -9.53 10.41
CA ASP A 115 5.22 -9.03 11.51
C ASP A 115 4.73 -7.69 12.09
N GLY A 116 3.54 -7.23 11.66
CA GLY A 116 2.85 -6.08 12.23
C GLY A 116 2.36 -6.32 13.67
N ILE A 117 2.05 -5.24 14.40
CA ILE A 117 1.67 -5.28 15.82
C ILE A 117 0.30 -5.93 16.02
N GLY A 118 -0.63 -5.71 15.08
CA GLY A 118 -2.00 -6.21 15.14
C GLY A 118 -2.55 -6.47 13.73
N LYS A 119 -3.88 -6.49 13.61
CA LYS A 119 -4.57 -6.79 12.36
C LYS A 119 -5.01 -5.52 11.64
N ILE A 120 -4.91 -5.52 10.32
CA ILE A 120 -5.50 -4.50 9.45
C ILE A 120 -6.86 -5.01 8.99
N VAL A 121 -7.92 -4.24 9.22
CA VAL A 121 -9.24 -4.55 8.64
C VAL A 121 -9.43 -3.71 7.39
N VAL A 122 -9.73 -4.36 6.26
CA VAL A 122 -10.12 -3.68 5.02
C VAL A 122 -11.62 -3.87 4.81
N ALA A 123 -12.37 -2.79 4.95
CA ALA A 123 -13.84 -2.80 4.87
C ALA A 123 -14.34 -2.13 3.60
N THR A 124 -15.42 -2.65 2.97
CA THR A 124 -16.07 -2.01 1.83
C THR A 124 -17.51 -1.63 2.09
N GLY A 125 -17.94 -0.51 1.48
CA GLY A 125 -19.36 -0.13 1.43
C GLY A 125 -20.18 -1.11 0.62
N GLY A 126 -19.73 -1.43 -0.59
CA GLY A 126 -20.38 -2.39 -1.47
C GLY A 126 -19.39 -3.30 -2.18
N THR A 127 -19.93 -4.27 -2.94
CA THR A 127 -19.13 -5.21 -3.75
C THR A 127 -18.42 -4.52 -4.90
N SER A 128 -18.94 -3.40 -5.40
CA SER A 128 -18.31 -2.61 -6.45
C SER A 128 -17.03 -1.90 -5.98
N ASP A 129 -16.84 -1.73 -4.67
CA ASP A 129 -15.64 -1.14 -4.09
C ASP A 129 -14.49 -2.15 -3.93
N MET A 130 -14.78 -3.45 -4.10
CA MET A 130 -13.82 -4.53 -3.87
C MET A 130 -12.51 -4.41 -4.65
N PRO A 131 -12.47 -3.95 -5.91
CA PRO A 131 -11.20 -3.81 -6.62
C PRO A 131 -10.20 -2.87 -5.92
N VAL A 132 -10.67 -1.76 -5.38
CA VAL A 132 -9.85 -0.80 -4.62
C VAL A 132 -9.50 -1.36 -3.24
N ALA A 133 -10.41 -2.09 -2.62
CA ALA A 133 -10.18 -2.75 -1.34
C ALA A 133 -9.16 -3.90 -1.45
N GLU A 134 -9.20 -4.70 -2.52
CA GLU A 134 -8.20 -5.74 -2.77
C GLU A 134 -6.83 -5.14 -3.11
N GLU A 135 -6.78 -3.99 -3.80
CA GLU A 135 -5.51 -3.25 -3.96
C GLU A 135 -4.92 -2.87 -2.60
N ALA A 136 -5.76 -2.40 -1.66
CA ALA A 136 -5.31 -2.06 -0.31
C ALA A 136 -4.89 -3.30 0.49
N ALA A 137 -5.70 -4.36 0.46
CA ALA A 137 -5.46 -5.60 1.20
C ALA A 137 -4.16 -6.28 0.76
N LEU A 138 -3.99 -6.51 -0.55
CA LEU A 138 -2.78 -7.13 -1.09
C LEU A 138 -1.53 -6.26 -0.89
N THR A 139 -1.67 -4.94 -0.94
CA THR A 139 -0.57 -4.02 -0.60
C THR A 139 -0.15 -4.20 0.86
N ALA A 140 -1.10 -4.23 1.79
CA ALA A 140 -0.80 -4.41 3.20
C ALA A 140 -0.19 -5.80 3.49
N GLU A 141 -0.71 -6.87 2.86
CA GLU A 141 -0.17 -8.23 2.98
C GLU A 141 1.26 -8.32 2.43
N ALA A 142 1.53 -7.72 1.26
CA ALA A 142 2.87 -7.64 0.67
C ALA A 142 3.87 -6.86 1.54
N LEU A 143 3.37 -6.03 2.45
CA LEU A 143 4.15 -5.28 3.42
C LEU A 143 4.18 -5.94 4.82
N GLY A 144 3.89 -7.23 4.92
CA GLY A 144 4.03 -8.00 6.15
C GLY A 144 2.92 -7.80 7.18
N ASN A 145 1.67 -7.65 6.73
CA ASN A 145 0.56 -7.49 7.66
C ASN A 145 -0.45 -8.64 7.58
N GLU A 146 -1.06 -8.98 8.71
CA GLU A 146 -2.28 -9.78 8.76
C GLU A 146 -3.46 -8.90 8.37
N VAL A 147 -4.22 -9.30 7.33
CA VAL A 147 -5.34 -8.52 6.81
C VAL A 147 -6.64 -9.31 6.92
N ILE A 148 -7.66 -8.67 7.50
CA ILE A 148 -9.03 -9.19 7.53
C ILE A 148 -9.88 -8.41 6.53
N ARG A 149 -10.51 -9.12 5.61
CA ARG A 149 -11.42 -8.57 4.60
C ARG A 149 -12.84 -8.54 5.15
N LEU A 150 -13.41 -7.34 5.32
CA LEU A 150 -14.78 -7.10 5.81
C LEU A 150 -15.59 -6.42 4.71
N TYR A 151 -16.06 -7.20 3.74
CA TYR A 151 -16.68 -6.67 2.55
C TYR A 151 -18.21 -6.60 2.65
N ASP A 152 -18.79 -5.66 1.87
CA ASP A 152 -20.21 -5.42 1.73
C ASP A 152 -20.93 -5.07 3.06
N VAL A 153 -20.33 -4.17 3.83
CA VAL A 153 -20.86 -3.68 5.12
C VAL A 153 -21.33 -2.21 5.05
N GLY A 154 -21.85 -1.82 3.89
CA GLY A 154 -22.33 -0.46 3.63
C GLY A 154 -23.44 -0.02 4.58
N VAL A 155 -23.52 1.30 4.76
CA VAL A 155 -24.43 1.95 5.75
C VAL A 155 -25.91 1.77 5.43
N ALA A 156 -26.27 1.49 4.18
CA ALA A 156 -27.66 1.18 3.79
C ALA A 156 -28.18 -0.12 4.42
N GLY A 157 -27.27 -0.99 4.87
CA GLY A 157 -27.60 -2.21 5.61
C GLY A 157 -26.75 -2.30 6.88
N LEU A 158 -26.84 -1.30 7.74
CA LEU A 158 -25.99 -1.11 8.92
C LEU A 158 -25.91 -2.35 9.84
N HIS A 159 -26.97 -3.16 9.90
CA HIS A 159 -26.97 -4.43 10.65
C HIS A 159 -25.85 -5.40 10.19
N ARG A 160 -25.42 -5.35 8.93
CA ARG A 160 -24.31 -6.17 8.42
C ARG A 160 -23.00 -5.78 9.09
N LEU A 161 -22.72 -4.49 9.20
CA LEU A 161 -21.55 -3.98 9.93
C LEU A 161 -21.66 -4.28 11.43
N LEU A 162 -22.80 -4.02 12.05
CA LEU A 162 -22.99 -4.22 13.48
C LEU A 162 -22.88 -5.68 13.91
N SER A 163 -23.18 -6.63 13.01
CA SER A 163 -22.96 -8.06 13.25
C SER A 163 -21.48 -8.50 13.28
N LYS A 164 -20.55 -7.58 12.96
CA LYS A 164 -19.09 -7.82 12.88
C LYS A 164 -18.30 -6.82 13.74
N LEU A 165 -18.92 -6.27 14.78
CA LEU A 165 -18.28 -5.32 15.67
C LEU A 165 -17.04 -5.87 16.36
N ASP A 166 -17.00 -7.16 16.64
CA ASP A 166 -15.84 -7.86 17.20
C ASP A 166 -14.61 -7.70 16.30
N ILE A 167 -14.77 -7.82 14.99
CA ILE A 167 -13.69 -7.61 14.02
C ILE A 167 -13.24 -6.15 13.98
N VAL A 168 -14.19 -5.22 14.03
CA VAL A 168 -13.92 -3.77 14.01
C VAL A 168 -13.15 -3.33 15.27
N MET A 169 -13.53 -3.86 16.44
CA MET A 169 -12.91 -3.53 17.72
C MET A 169 -11.55 -4.18 17.95
N ASP A 170 -11.23 -5.31 17.26
CA ASP A 170 -9.93 -5.99 17.33
C ASP A 170 -8.90 -5.42 16.31
N ALA A 171 -9.30 -4.40 15.53
CA ALA A 171 -8.45 -3.83 14.50
C ALA A 171 -7.38 -2.90 15.07
N GLN A 172 -6.13 -3.01 14.61
CA GLN A 172 -5.07 -2.03 14.87
C GLN A 172 -5.22 -0.78 14.00
N VAL A 173 -5.75 -0.95 12.80
CA VAL A 173 -6.08 0.10 11.85
C VAL A 173 -7.12 -0.41 10.86
N ILE A 174 -8.01 0.44 10.42
CA ILE A 174 -9.06 0.12 9.45
C ILE A 174 -8.82 0.90 8.16
N VAL A 175 -8.87 0.21 7.02
CA VAL A 175 -8.98 0.83 5.69
C VAL A 175 -10.43 0.71 5.25
N ALA A 176 -11.13 1.84 5.19
CA ALA A 176 -12.55 1.91 4.85
C ALA A 176 -12.73 2.43 3.42
N VAL A 177 -13.14 1.55 2.51
CA VAL A 177 -13.25 1.82 1.08
C VAL A 177 -14.72 1.99 0.71
N ALA A 178 -15.09 3.16 0.19
CA ALA A 178 -16.49 3.43 -0.15
C ALA A 178 -16.63 4.45 -1.29
N GLY A 179 -17.54 4.17 -2.21
CA GLY A 179 -18.03 5.11 -3.20
C GLY A 179 -19.31 5.81 -2.76
N MET A 180 -20.17 6.17 -3.70
CA MET A 180 -21.43 6.86 -3.50
C MET A 180 -21.26 8.14 -2.66
N GLU A 181 -21.88 8.21 -1.47
CA GLU A 181 -21.77 9.32 -0.53
C GLU A 181 -20.59 9.19 0.46
N GLY A 182 -19.90 8.05 0.49
CA GLY A 182 -18.70 7.87 1.31
C GLY A 182 -18.94 7.85 2.82
N ALA A 183 -20.09 7.39 3.31
CA ALA A 183 -20.46 7.47 4.72
C ALA A 183 -19.81 6.40 5.62
N LEU A 184 -19.40 5.26 5.08
CA LEU A 184 -18.87 4.13 5.85
C LEU A 184 -17.70 4.50 6.77
N PRO A 185 -16.69 5.28 6.35
CA PRO A 185 -15.55 5.64 7.21
C PRO A 185 -15.97 6.42 8.45
N SER A 186 -16.99 7.30 8.36
CA SER A 186 -17.50 8.06 9.52
C SER A 186 -18.16 7.14 10.54
N VAL A 187 -18.90 6.13 10.09
CA VAL A 187 -19.53 5.15 10.98
C VAL A 187 -18.47 4.28 11.66
N LEU A 188 -17.49 3.78 10.89
CA LEU A 188 -16.38 3.00 11.45
C LEU A 188 -15.56 3.83 12.44
N GLY A 189 -15.28 5.10 12.12
CA GLY A 189 -14.55 6.00 13.01
C GLY A 189 -15.30 6.37 14.30
N GLY A 190 -16.63 6.19 14.33
CA GLY A 190 -17.44 6.32 15.54
C GLY A 190 -17.53 5.03 16.37
N LEU A 191 -17.17 3.88 15.80
CA LEU A 191 -17.24 2.56 16.46
C LEU A 191 -15.87 2.05 16.91
N ALA A 192 -14.81 2.37 16.16
CA ALA A 192 -13.45 1.87 16.41
C ALA A 192 -12.66 2.82 17.30
N ASP A 193 -11.75 2.27 18.10
CA ASP A 193 -10.78 3.01 18.90
C ASP A 193 -9.39 3.10 18.22
N CYS A 194 -9.32 2.73 16.94
CA CYS A 194 -8.12 2.76 16.12
C CYS A 194 -8.25 3.77 14.95
N PRO A 195 -7.13 4.16 14.29
CA PRO A 195 -7.18 5.00 13.10
C PRO A 195 -7.98 4.38 11.97
N VAL A 196 -8.78 5.19 11.28
CA VAL A 196 -9.56 4.81 10.08
C VAL A 196 -9.01 5.57 8.88
N ILE A 197 -8.53 4.83 7.89
CA ILE A 197 -8.04 5.34 6.61
C ILE A 197 -9.17 5.22 5.60
N ALA A 198 -9.80 6.33 5.29
CA ALA A 198 -10.87 6.41 4.31
C ALA A 198 -10.28 6.44 2.89
N VAL A 199 -10.74 5.54 2.04
CA VAL A 199 -10.39 5.49 0.61
C VAL A 199 -11.67 5.68 -0.19
N PRO A 200 -11.91 6.89 -0.74
CA PRO A 200 -13.04 7.11 -1.63
C PRO A 200 -12.85 6.35 -2.93
N THR A 201 -13.94 5.83 -3.50
CA THR A 201 -13.91 5.23 -4.83
C THR A 201 -14.68 6.07 -5.84
N SER A 202 -14.32 5.92 -7.12
CA SER A 202 -15.06 6.53 -8.23
C SER A 202 -16.42 5.87 -8.49
N ILE A 203 -16.76 4.82 -7.75
CA ILE A 203 -18.02 4.08 -7.85
C ILE A 203 -19.19 4.95 -7.43
N GLY A 204 -20.16 5.09 -8.33
CA GLY A 204 -21.36 5.89 -8.09
C GLY A 204 -21.98 6.35 -9.39
N TYR A 205 -23.03 7.16 -9.27
CA TYR A 205 -23.76 7.74 -10.39
C TYR A 205 -24.28 9.15 -10.05
N GLY A 206 -24.79 9.87 -11.04
CA GLY A 206 -25.38 11.20 -10.83
C GLY A 206 -24.39 12.18 -10.21
N ALA A 207 -24.72 12.73 -9.05
CA ALA A 207 -23.93 13.73 -8.33
C ALA A 207 -22.66 13.18 -7.65
N ASN A 208 -22.30 11.93 -7.88
CA ASN A 208 -21.04 11.36 -7.38
C ASN A 208 -19.80 11.99 -8.05
N PHE A 209 -19.91 12.47 -9.31
CA PHE A 209 -18.81 13.10 -10.07
C PHE A 209 -17.49 12.31 -9.99
N GLY A 210 -17.54 10.97 -10.21
CA GLY A 210 -16.33 10.14 -10.22
C GLY A 210 -15.62 10.04 -8.86
N GLY A 211 -16.39 10.07 -7.76
CA GLY A 211 -15.87 9.96 -6.39
C GLY A 211 -15.69 11.28 -5.65
N LEU A 212 -15.97 12.43 -6.30
CA LEU A 212 -15.86 13.74 -5.64
C LEU A 212 -16.81 13.87 -4.44
N SER A 213 -18.04 13.36 -4.55
CA SER A 213 -18.98 13.34 -3.42
C SER A 213 -18.42 12.53 -2.23
N ALA A 214 -17.88 11.34 -2.51
CA ALA A 214 -17.30 10.49 -1.48
C ALA A 214 -16.12 11.16 -0.77
N ILE A 215 -15.14 11.71 -1.52
CA ILE A 215 -13.97 12.34 -0.91
C ILE A 215 -14.34 13.58 -0.09
N LEU A 216 -15.26 14.41 -0.55
CA LEU A 216 -15.71 15.59 0.18
C LEU A 216 -16.43 15.21 1.47
N THR A 217 -17.27 14.17 1.46
CA THR A 217 -17.91 13.64 2.67
C THR A 217 -16.87 13.13 3.67
N MET A 218 -15.89 12.35 3.20
CA MET A 218 -14.84 11.81 4.06
C MET A 218 -13.96 12.90 4.68
N LEU A 219 -13.60 13.94 3.91
CA LEU A 219 -12.83 15.09 4.39
C LEU A 219 -13.59 15.93 5.43
N ASN A 220 -14.93 15.92 5.37
CA ASN A 220 -15.79 16.62 6.33
C ASN A 220 -16.31 15.69 7.46
N SER A 221 -15.72 14.51 7.64
CA SER A 221 -16.11 13.60 8.71
C SER A 221 -15.89 14.23 10.08
N CYS A 222 -16.88 14.14 10.96
CA CYS A 222 -16.77 14.55 12.37
C CYS A 222 -16.05 13.50 13.25
N ALA A 223 -15.78 12.30 12.72
CA ALA A 223 -15.04 11.27 13.43
C ALA A 223 -13.53 11.60 13.39
N SER A 224 -12.97 12.02 14.52
CA SER A 224 -11.62 12.60 14.63
C SER A 224 -10.48 11.66 14.22
N GLY A 225 -10.69 10.34 14.24
CA GLY A 225 -9.70 9.32 13.84
C GLY A 225 -9.67 9.01 12.35
N VAL A 226 -10.49 9.69 11.52
CA VAL A 226 -10.56 9.44 10.07
C VAL A 226 -9.53 10.28 9.31
N THR A 227 -8.71 9.63 8.51
CA THR A 227 -7.81 10.24 7.52
C THR A 227 -8.25 9.86 6.12
N VAL A 228 -7.97 10.68 5.10
CA VAL A 228 -8.50 10.46 3.75
C VAL A 228 -7.38 10.28 2.73
N GLN A 229 -7.49 9.24 1.92
CA GLN A 229 -6.66 9.01 0.75
C GLN A 229 -7.29 9.63 -0.51
N ASN A 230 -6.55 9.62 -1.61
CA ASN A 230 -7.09 10.05 -2.90
C ASN A 230 -8.11 9.03 -3.43
N ILE A 231 -8.94 9.43 -4.38
CA ILE A 231 -9.93 8.58 -5.05
C ILE A 231 -9.24 7.38 -5.71
N ASP A 232 -9.80 6.19 -5.53
CA ASP A 232 -9.32 4.91 -6.05
C ASP A 232 -7.86 4.57 -5.64
N ASN A 233 -7.36 5.14 -4.54
CA ASN A 233 -6.01 4.90 -4.07
C ASN A 233 -5.96 3.80 -2.99
N GLY A 234 -6.32 2.58 -3.35
CA GLY A 234 -6.22 1.41 -2.48
C GLY A 234 -4.78 1.16 -2.02
N PHE A 235 -3.82 1.29 -2.94
CA PHE A 235 -2.39 1.19 -2.61
C PHE A 235 -1.99 2.14 -1.46
N GLY A 236 -2.37 3.43 -1.56
CA GLY A 236 -2.06 4.41 -0.51
C GLY A 236 -2.72 4.07 0.83
N GLY A 237 -3.94 3.52 0.79
CA GLY A 237 -4.65 3.05 1.98
C GLY A 237 -3.92 1.88 2.66
N GLY A 238 -3.57 0.84 1.91
CA GLY A 238 -2.83 -0.32 2.42
C GLY A 238 -1.42 0.02 2.89
N TYR A 239 -0.73 0.90 2.16
CA TYR A 239 0.60 1.38 2.52
C TYR A 239 0.61 2.14 3.85
N LEU A 240 -0.29 3.11 4.02
CA LEU A 240 -0.40 3.89 5.26
C LEU A 240 -0.83 3.00 6.44
N ALA A 241 -1.76 2.06 6.22
CA ALA A 241 -2.16 1.09 7.22
C ALA A 241 -0.97 0.24 7.70
N SER A 242 -0.14 -0.22 6.76
CA SER A 242 1.09 -0.94 7.09
C SER A 242 2.06 -0.10 7.90
N MET A 243 2.27 1.17 7.54
CA MET A 243 3.13 2.08 8.33
C MET A 243 2.63 2.22 9.77
N ILE A 244 1.33 2.38 9.97
CA ILE A 244 0.71 2.49 11.31
C ILE A 244 0.91 1.19 12.08
N ASN A 245 0.65 0.03 11.45
CA ASN A 245 0.74 -1.28 12.08
C ASN A 245 2.17 -1.73 12.41
N HIS A 246 3.20 -1.09 11.83
CA HIS A 246 4.61 -1.32 12.14
C HIS A 246 5.23 -0.22 13.03
N GLN A 247 4.46 0.80 13.42
CA GLN A 247 4.97 1.79 14.37
C GLN A 247 5.20 1.11 15.72
N ARG A 248 6.48 0.92 16.06
CA ARG A 248 6.87 0.51 17.41
C ARG A 248 6.38 1.61 18.36
N GLY A 249 5.43 1.26 19.21
CA GLY A 249 4.81 2.22 20.12
C GLY A 249 5.87 3.00 20.89
N TYR A 250 5.65 4.29 21.10
CA TYR A 250 6.37 5.03 22.12
C TYR A 250 6.17 4.24 23.43
N ARG A 251 7.18 3.56 23.87
CA ARG A 251 7.22 3.05 25.25
C ARG A 251 7.19 4.30 26.13
N ARG A 252 6.03 4.60 26.69
CA ARG A 252 5.90 5.55 27.79
C ARG A 252 6.63 5.01 29.02
#